data_d66d45ef99b7d7e23caf3815a6082166
#
_entry.id   d66d45ef99b7d7e23caf3815a6082166
#
_cell.length_a   1.000
_cell.length_b   1.000
_cell.length_c   1.000
_cell.angle_alpha   90.00
_cell.angle_beta   90.00
_cell.angle_gamma   90.00
#
_symmetry.space_group_name_H-M   'P 1'
#
loop_
_entity.id
_entity.type
_entity.pdbx_description
1 polymer ?
#
loop_
_entity_poly.entity_id
_entity_poly.type
_entity_poly.pdbx_seq_one_letter_code
_entity_poly.pdbx_strand_id
1 'polypeptide(L)'
;QEASQESLDLGAQESELVRQYAALSAQEELDVDAAADVYLELVKVRSQMAELAGNASYADYAYSAFYSRDYTPEDAQKIWQTAKEDFAPLLTKYSDTLSQALSDSGISSTGGITDQNVIDALLYGTARMSPEVREAAEYLVEHSLYDISYSEKKLPTGYTSYLYSFDVPFIFNCPYDSYADYTDMFHEFGHW
;
A
#
# COMPACT_ATOMS: atom_id res chain seq x y z
N GLN A 1 14.90 12.96 -24.05
CA GLN A 1 14.06 13.93 -24.80
C GLN A 1 13.52 14.93 -23.78
N GLU A 2 13.66 16.25 -24.04
CA GLU A 2 13.00 17.25 -23.20
C GLU A 2 11.48 17.11 -23.34
N ALA A 3 10.75 17.22 -22.21
CA ALA A 3 9.29 17.20 -22.21
C ALA A 3 8.76 18.41 -23.01
N SER A 4 7.74 18.21 -23.81
CA SER A 4 7.08 19.32 -24.51
C SER A 4 6.37 20.23 -23.50
N GLN A 5 6.16 21.51 -23.85
CA GLN A 5 5.40 22.42 -22.99
C GLN A 5 4.00 21.88 -22.69
N GLU A 6 3.34 21.30 -23.68
CA GLU A 6 2.03 20.67 -23.52
C GLU A 6 2.04 19.50 -22.49
N SER A 7 3.10 18.66 -22.51
CA SER A 7 3.27 17.60 -21.52
C SER A 7 3.45 18.15 -20.10
N LEU A 8 4.20 19.25 -19.96
CA LEU A 8 4.39 19.91 -18.66
C LEU A 8 3.08 20.53 -18.14
N ASP A 9 2.31 21.17 -19.04
CA ASP A 9 1.03 21.79 -18.69
C ASP A 9 0.00 20.74 -18.25
N LEU A 10 -0.10 19.62 -18.98
CA LEU A 10 -0.97 18.49 -18.59
C LEU A 10 -0.55 17.86 -17.24
N GLY A 11 0.75 17.70 -17.00
CA GLY A 11 1.26 17.21 -15.72
C GLY A 11 0.95 18.15 -14.55
N ALA A 12 1.05 19.45 -14.76
CA ALA A 12 0.67 20.45 -13.76
C ALA A 12 -0.84 20.42 -13.47
N GLN A 13 -1.67 20.28 -14.51
CA GLN A 13 -3.13 20.18 -14.38
C GLN A 13 -3.52 18.88 -13.65
N GLU A 14 -2.92 17.74 -13.99
CA GLU A 14 -3.13 16.49 -13.28
C GLU A 14 -2.82 16.61 -11.78
N SER A 15 -1.66 17.16 -11.46
CA SER A 15 -1.22 17.36 -10.06
C SER A 15 -2.19 18.24 -9.28
N GLU A 16 -2.72 19.28 -9.91
CA GLU A 16 -3.73 20.15 -9.29
C GLU A 16 -5.04 19.40 -9.01
N LEU A 17 -5.54 18.63 -9.98
CA LEU A 17 -6.78 17.83 -9.84
C LEU A 17 -6.63 16.75 -8.78
N VAL A 18 -5.48 16.08 -8.71
CA VAL A 18 -5.19 15.09 -7.65
C VAL A 18 -5.25 15.75 -6.27
N ARG A 19 -4.68 16.96 -6.12
CA ARG A 19 -4.72 17.70 -4.87
C ARG A 19 -6.14 18.15 -4.49
N GLN A 20 -6.94 18.57 -5.48
CA GLN A 20 -8.35 18.94 -5.26
C GLN A 20 -9.16 17.72 -4.82
N TYR A 21 -8.99 16.57 -5.48
CA TYR A 21 -9.66 15.33 -5.11
C TYR A 21 -9.29 14.90 -3.68
N ALA A 22 -8.02 14.94 -3.33
CA ALA A 22 -7.56 14.63 -1.98
C ALA A 22 -8.15 15.58 -0.91
N ALA A 23 -8.25 16.88 -1.22
CA ALA A 23 -8.84 17.85 -0.31
C ALA A 23 -10.35 17.62 -0.10
N LEU A 24 -11.09 17.24 -1.16
CA LEU A 24 -12.50 16.86 -1.06
C LEU A 24 -12.68 15.59 -0.24
N SER A 25 -11.85 14.58 -0.49
CA SER A 25 -11.89 13.29 0.22
C SER A 25 -11.53 13.38 1.71
N ALA A 26 -10.87 14.45 2.13
CA ALA A 26 -10.49 14.69 3.52
C ALA A 26 -11.56 15.44 4.32
N GLN A 27 -12.69 15.83 3.72
CA GLN A 27 -13.78 16.51 4.41
C GLN A 27 -14.58 15.52 5.26
N GLU A 28 -15.11 16.00 6.38
CA GLU A 28 -15.94 15.20 7.28
C GLU A 28 -17.22 14.67 6.59
N GLU A 29 -17.81 15.52 5.72
CA GLU A 29 -18.88 15.11 4.80
C GLU A 29 -18.36 15.26 3.37
N LEU A 30 -18.27 14.14 2.64
CA LEU A 30 -17.82 14.11 1.25
C LEU A 30 -18.86 14.74 0.34
N ASP A 31 -18.50 15.83 -0.34
CA ASP A 31 -19.27 16.33 -1.48
C ASP A 31 -19.04 15.40 -2.68
N VAL A 32 -19.95 14.44 -2.84
CA VAL A 32 -19.86 13.40 -3.86
C VAL A 32 -19.91 13.97 -5.27
N ASP A 33 -20.75 14.99 -5.51
CA ASP A 33 -20.89 15.60 -6.83
C ASP A 33 -19.61 16.36 -7.21
N ALA A 34 -19.08 17.16 -6.31
CA ALA A 34 -17.82 17.87 -6.54
C ALA A 34 -16.64 16.89 -6.73
N ALA A 35 -16.57 15.81 -5.96
CA ALA A 35 -15.54 14.79 -6.11
C ALA A 35 -15.66 14.05 -7.45
N ALA A 36 -16.88 13.76 -7.90
CA ALA A 36 -17.14 13.14 -9.21
C ALA A 36 -16.71 14.06 -10.36
N ASP A 37 -17.01 15.35 -10.30
CA ASP A 37 -16.61 16.31 -11.31
C ASP A 37 -15.09 16.41 -11.44
N VAL A 38 -14.37 16.50 -10.32
CA VAL A 38 -12.90 16.49 -10.32
C VAL A 38 -12.34 15.18 -10.87
N TYR A 39 -12.92 14.04 -10.48
CA TYR A 39 -12.51 12.73 -11.00
C TYR A 39 -12.71 12.62 -12.52
N LEU A 40 -13.84 13.07 -13.06
CA LEU A 40 -14.10 13.04 -14.49
C LEU A 40 -13.14 13.95 -15.27
N GLU A 41 -12.78 15.11 -14.71
CA GLU A 41 -11.80 16.00 -15.34
C GLU A 41 -10.39 15.37 -15.29
N LEU A 42 -10.04 14.69 -14.19
CA LEU A 42 -8.77 13.96 -14.09
C LEU A 42 -8.69 12.84 -15.14
N VAL A 43 -9.79 12.11 -15.39
CA VAL A 43 -9.85 11.09 -16.46
C VAL A 43 -9.58 11.71 -17.83
N LYS A 44 -10.14 12.90 -18.13
CA LYS A 44 -9.89 13.59 -19.42
C LYS A 44 -8.43 13.99 -19.57
N VAL A 45 -7.85 14.63 -18.55
CA VAL A 45 -6.44 15.06 -18.57
C VAL A 45 -5.52 13.85 -18.77
N ARG A 46 -5.76 12.76 -18.05
CA ARG A 46 -4.98 11.53 -18.18
C ARG A 46 -5.11 10.89 -19.56
N SER A 47 -6.30 10.95 -20.16
CA SER A 47 -6.48 10.51 -21.56
C SER A 47 -5.68 11.32 -22.53
N GLN A 48 -5.64 12.67 -22.37
CA GLN A 48 -4.82 13.55 -23.20
C GLN A 48 -3.31 13.29 -23.01
N MET A 49 -2.84 13.02 -21.77
CA MET A 49 -1.46 12.64 -21.52
C MET A 49 -1.08 11.35 -22.26
N ALA A 50 -1.95 10.35 -22.25
CA ALA A 50 -1.73 9.11 -22.97
C ALA A 50 -1.68 9.31 -24.48
N GLU A 51 -2.62 10.07 -25.03
CA GLU A 51 -2.68 10.40 -26.47
C GLU A 51 -1.42 11.17 -26.90
N LEU A 52 -0.99 12.18 -26.14
CA LEU A 52 0.22 12.95 -26.40
C LEU A 52 1.48 12.08 -26.42
N ALA A 53 1.51 11.05 -25.55
CA ALA A 53 2.60 10.08 -25.50
C ALA A 53 2.47 8.93 -26.53
N GLY A 54 1.43 8.92 -27.36
CA GLY A 54 1.20 7.93 -28.40
C GLY A 54 0.68 6.57 -27.89
N ASN A 55 0.07 6.54 -26.69
CA ASN A 55 -0.50 5.34 -26.11
C ASN A 55 -2.01 5.25 -26.39
N ALA A 56 -2.55 4.04 -26.47
CA ALA A 56 -3.96 3.77 -26.71
C ALA A 56 -4.85 4.10 -25.49
N SER A 57 -4.28 4.02 -24.28
CA SER A 57 -4.97 4.31 -23.03
C SER A 57 -4.03 4.88 -21.98
N TYR A 58 -4.60 5.52 -20.95
CA TYR A 58 -3.81 5.95 -19.80
C TYR A 58 -3.21 4.76 -19.03
N ALA A 59 -3.89 3.62 -19.00
CA ALA A 59 -3.32 2.41 -18.37
C ALA A 59 -2.02 1.96 -19.07
N ASP A 60 -1.97 1.95 -20.40
CA ASP A 60 -0.76 1.61 -21.16
C ASP A 60 0.35 2.64 -20.92
N TYR A 61 0.02 3.93 -20.95
CA TYR A 61 0.95 5.00 -20.63
C TYR A 61 1.53 4.85 -19.22
N ALA A 62 0.68 4.60 -18.22
CA ALA A 62 1.07 4.53 -16.82
C ALA A 62 1.98 3.35 -16.50
N TYR A 63 1.91 2.24 -17.23
CA TYR A 63 2.76 1.08 -17.02
C TYR A 63 4.25 1.45 -17.02
N SER A 64 4.70 2.18 -17.98
CA SER A 64 6.10 2.60 -18.10
C SER A 64 6.37 3.96 -17.47
N ALA A 65 5.52 4.96 -17.75
CA ALA A 65 5.79 6.35 -17.39
C ALA A 65 5.53 6.63 -15.90
N PHE A 66 4.53 6.00 -15.30
CA PHE A 66 4.14 6.26 -13.91
C PHE A 66 4.62 5.16 -12.96
N TYR A 67 4.44 3.90 -13.34
CA TYR A 67 4.79 2.75 -12.49
C TYR A 67 6.18 2.17 -12.77
N SER A 68 6.92 2.71 -13.74
CA SER A 68 8.27 2.26 -14.11
C SER A 68 8.37 0.75 -14.37
N ARG A 69 7.29 0.15 -14.91
CA ARG A 69 7.23 -1.27 -15.20
C ARG A 69 7.96 -1.57 -16.50
N ASP A 70 8.82 -2.57 -16.47
CA ASP A 70 9.57 -3.09 -17.62
C ASP A 70 8.90 -4.30 -18.29
N TYR A 71 7.68 -4.63 -17.86
CA TYR A 71 6.83 -5.70 -18.39
C TYR A 71 5.50 -5.15 -18.92
N THR A 72 4.85 -5.91 -19.80
CA THR A 72 3.61 -5.48 -20.47
C THR A 72 2.36 -5.86 -19.68
N PRO A 73 1.17 -5.26 -20.00
CA PRO A 73 -0.11 -5.71 -19.48
C PRO A 73 -0.39 -7.19 -19.74
N GLU A 74 0.07 -7.73 -20.90
CA GLU A 74 -0.06 -9.14 -21.26
C GLU A 74 0.79 -10.04 -20.36
N ASP A 75 1.95 -9.57 -19.93
CA ASP A 75 2.79 -10.31 -18.98
C ASP A 75 2.16 -10.33 -17.58
N ALA A 76 1.60 -9.19 -17.14
CA ALA A 76 0.81 -9.14 -15.91
C ALA A 76 -0.38 -10.09 -15.94
N GLN A 77 -1.07 -10.19 -17.09
CA GLN A 77 -2.20 -11.09 -17.27
C GLN A 77 -1.80 -12.57 -17.12
N LYS A 78 -0.62 -12.97 -17.59
CA LYS A 78 -0.09 -14.33 -17.37
C LYS A 78 0.12 -14.62 -15.88
N ILE A 79 0.67 -13.66 -15.14
CA ILE A 79 0.87 -13.77 -13.69
C ILE A 79 -0.48 -13.93 -12.98
N TRP A 80 -1.48 -13.12 -13.32
CA TRP A 80 -2.83 -13.22 -12.75
C TRP A 80 -3.49 -14.57 -13.06
N GLN A 81 -3.31 -15.08 -14.26
CA GLN A 81 -3.83 -16.39 -14.65
C GLN A 81 -3.20 -17.50 -13.80
N THR A 82 -1.88 -17.49 -13.64
CA THR A 82 -1.16 -18.43 -12.76
C THR A 82 -1.64 -18.32 -11.31
N ALA A 83 -1.78 -17.10 -10.80
CA ALA A 83 -2.29 -16.89 -9.46
C ALA A 83 -3.72 -17.45 -9.28
N LYS A 84 -4.59 -17.24 -10.25
CA LYS A 84 -5.97 -17.74 -10.25
C LYS A 84 -6.04 -19.26 -10.36
N GLU A 85 -5.21 -19.87 -11.18
CA GLU A 85 -5.23 -21.31 -11.45
C GLU A 85 -4.50 -22.13 -10.39
N ASP A 86 -3.37 -21.64 -9.90
CA ASP A 86 -2.49 -22.39 -9.00
C ASP A 86 -2.60 -21.95 -7.55
N PHE A 87 -2.61 -20.62 -7.27
CA PHE A 87 -2.56 -20.11 -5.89
C PHE A 87 -3.95 -20.00 -5.24
N ALA A 88 -4.95 -19.52 -5.95
CA ALA A 88 -6.28 -19.35 -5.37
C ALA A 88 -6.90 -20.68 -4.88
N PRO A 89 -6.76 -21.82 -5.61
CA PRO A 89 -7.21 -23.11 -5.09
C PRO A 89 -6.46 -23.58 -3.84
N LEU A 90 -5.15 -23.28 -3.75
CA LEU A 90 -4.36 -23.59 -2.55
C LEU A 90 -4.83 -22.76 -1.37
N LEU A 91 -5.06 -21.47 -1.55
CA LEU A 91 -5.58 -20.61 -0.49
C LEU A 91 -6.94 -21.09 0.01
N THR A 92 -7.85 -21.45 -0.88
CA THR A 92 -9.16 -22.01 -0.52
C THR A 92 -9.01 -23.31 0.27
N LYS A 93 -8.12 -24.21 -0.17
CA LYS A 93 -7.87 -25.49 0.51
C LYS A 93 -7.36 -25.30 1.94
N TYR A 94 -6.58 -24.26 2.22
CA TYR A 94 -5.98 -24.03 3.53
C TYR A 94 -6.74 -23.02 4.38
N SER A 95 -7.76 -22.32 3.83
CA SER A 95 -8.50 -21.29 4.55
C SER A 95 -9.17 -21.81 5.83
N ASP A 96 -9.79 -23.00 5.77
CA ASP A 96 -10.44 -23.59 6.94
C ASP A 96 -9.42 -23.98 8.02
N THR A 97 -8.27 -24.52 7.59
CA THR A 97 -7.17 -24.88 8.50
C THR A 97 -6.59 -23.64 9.19
N LEU A 98 -6.42 -22.55 8.44
CA LEU A 98 -5.93 -21.27 8.97
C LEU A 98 -6.95 -20.67 9.95
N SER A 99 -8.23 -20.66 9.60
CA SER A 99 -9.31 -20.16 10.46
C SER A 99 -9.39 -20.95 11.78
N GLN A 100 -9.26 -22.27 11.71
CA GLN A 100 -9.22 -23.11 12.92
C GLN A 100 -7.97 -22.82 13.76
N ALA A 101 -6.80 -22.69 13.14
CA ALA A 101 -5.55 -22.37 13.86
C ALA A 101 -5.62 -21.01 14.56
N LEU A 102 -6.22 -20.00 13.94
CA LEU A 102 -6.47 -18.70 14.54
C LEU A 102 -7.44 -18.81 15.72
N SER A 103 -8.51 -19.57 15.59
CA SER A 103 -9.46 -19.82 16.67
C SER A 103 -8.80 -20.54 17.86
N ASP A 104 -7.97 -21.55 17.58
CA ASP A 104 -7.29 -22.34 18.60
C ASP A 104 -6.13 -21.57 19.27
N SER A 105 -5.60 -20.55 18.64
CA SER A 105 -4.52 -19.72 19.19
C SER A 105 -4.92 -18.92 20.42
N GLY A 106 -6.23 -18.73 20.64
CA GLY A 106 -6.76 -17.91 21.73
C GLY A 106 -6.48 -16.41 21.54
N ILE A 107 -5.94 -16.00 20.38
CA ILE A 107 -5.75 -14.58 20.06
C ILE A 107 -7.12 -13.96 19.93
N SER A 108 -7.42 -13.00 20.80
CA SER A 108 -8.66 -12.22 20.70
C SER A 108 -8.69 -11.51 19.35
N SER A 109 -9.83 -11.61 18.66
CA SER A 109 -10.04 -10.85 17.43
C SER A 109 -10.18 -9.35 17.69
N THR A 110 -10.44 -8.96 18.94
CA THR A 110 -10.62 -7.57 19.37
C THR A 110 -10.22 -7.38 20.83
N GLY A 111 -9.51 -6.29 21.11
CA GLY A 111 -9.20 -5.79 22.45
C GLY A 111 -7.99 -6.43 23.14
N GLY A 112 -7.22 -5.58 23.79
CA GLY A 112 -6.07 -5.96 24.62
C GLY A 112 -4.78 -6.21 23.86
N ILE A 113 -4.69 -5.83 22.59
CA ILE A 113 -3.46 -5.89 21.80
C ILE A 113 -2.67 -4.59 22.03
N THR A 114 -1.47 -4.75 22.52
CA THR A 114 -0.54 -3.63 22.77
C THR A 114 0.51 -3.54 21.67
N ASP A 115 1.10 -2.36 21.50
CA ASP A 115 2.25 -2.14 20.61
C ASP A 115 3.36 -3.17 20.88
N GLN A 116 3.62 -3.49 22.16
CA GLN A 116 4.63 -4.49 22.52
C GLN A 116 4.26 -5.89 22.04
N ASN A 117 2.98 -6.27 22.09
CA ASN A 117 2.54 -7.58 21.58
C ASN A 117 2.81 -7.70 20.07
N VAL A 118 2.59 -6.61 19.31
CA VAL A 118 2.82 -6.56 17.87
C VAL A 118 4.31 -6.69 17.56
N ILE A 119 5.17 -5.96 18.28
CA ILE A 119 6.62 -6.04 18.13
C ILE A 119 7.17 -7.41 18.52
N ASP A 120 6.71 -7.98 19.63
CA ASP A 120 7.12 -9.32 20.07
C ASP A 120 6.73 -10.39 19.04
N ALA A 121 5.54 -10.26 18.43
CA ALA A 121 5.09 -11.15 17.35
C ALA A 121 5.97 -11.02 16.10
N LEU A 122 6.33 -9.79 15.70
CA LEU A 122 7.23 -9.56 14.57
C LEU A 122 8.59 -10.24 14.81
N LEU A 123 9.23 -9.97 15.95
CA LEU A 123 10.53 -10.57 16.29
C LEU A 123 10.44 -12.09 16.38
N TYR A 124 9.37 -12.62 16.97
CA TYR A 124 9.16 -14.08 17.06
C TYR A 124 8.99 -14.74 15.70
N GLY A 125 8.23 -14.12 14.80
CA GLY A 125 8.01 -14.62 13.45
C GLY A 125 9.28 -14.57 12.61
N THR A 126 9.93 -13.42 12.55
CA THR A 126 11.12 -13.18 11.73
C THR A 126 12.34 -13.99 12.20
N ALA A 127 12.45 -14.29 13.50
CA ALA A 127 13.51 -15.18 14.03
C ALA A 127 13.49 -16.60 13.43
N ARG A 128 12.39 -17.01 12.79
CA ARG A 128 12.19 -18.30 12.12
C ARG A 128 12.32 -18.24 10.62
N MET A 129 12.61 -17.06 10.09
CA MET A 129 12.85 -16.81 8.68
C MET A 129 14.34 -16.84 8.36
N SER A 130 14.76 -16.18 7.28
CA SER A 130 16.20 -16.11 6.96
C SER A 130 16.94 -15.18 7.96
N PRO A 131 18.28 -15.33 8.09
CA PRO A 131 19.08 -14.42 8.91
C PRO A 131 18.88 -12.94 8.54
N GLU A 132 18.79 -12.64 7.25
CA GLU A 132 18.63 -11.28 6.74
C GLU A 132 17.32 -10.65 7.20
N VAL A 133 16.22 -11.42 7.12
CA VAL A 133 14.89 -10.95 7.57
C VAL A 133 14.87 -10.71 9.07
N ARG A 134 15.51 -11.60 9.85
CA ARG A 134 15.63 -11.43 11.29
C ARG A 134 16.44 -10.18 11.63
N GLU A 135 17.61 -10.01 11.03
CA GLU A 135 18.49 -8.85 11.27
C GLU A 135 17.78 -7.53 10.90
N ALA A 136 16.99 -7.52 9.82
CA ALA A 136 16.18 -6.38 9.43
C ALA A 136 15.13 -6.03 10.51
N ALA A 137 14.41 -7.03 11.06
CA ALA A 137 13.42 -6.79 12.11
C ALA A 137 14.07 -6.32 13.43
N GLU A 138 15.19 -6.92 13.81
CA GLU A 138 15.98 -6.51 14.97
C GLU A 138 16.45 -5.05 14.82
N TYR A 139 16.96 -4.67 13.64
CA TYR A 139 17.40 -3.31 13.33
C TYR A 139 16.23 -2.30 13.39
N LEU A 140 15.08 -2.62 12.79
CA LEU A 140 13.87 -1.79 12.87
C LEU A 140 13.50 -1.49 14.33
N VAL A 141 13.50 -2.51 15.19
CA VAL A 141 13.11 -2.38 16.60
C VAL A 141 14.18 -1.64 17.42
N GLU A 142 15.46 -1.98 17.25
CA GLU A 142 16.58 -1.35 17.97
C GLU A 142 16.64 0.17 17.71
N HIS A 143 16.34 0.58 16.47
CA HIS A 143 16.41 1.99 16.06
C HIS A 143 15.04 2.70 16.15
N SER A 144 14.00 2.02 16.65
CA SER A 144 12.64 2.57 16.75
C SER A 144 12.14 3.17 15.44
N LEU A 145 12.35 2.45 14.33
CA LEU A 145 11.97 2.89 12.98
C LEU A 145 10.48 2.62 12.68
N TYR A 146 9.64 2.84 13.66
CA TYR A 146 8.18 2.67 13.56
C TYR A 146 7.43 3.59 14.51
N ASP A 147 6.21 3.94 14.15
CA ASP A 147 5.20 4.54 15.03
C ASP A 147 3.87 3.82 14.83
N ILE A 148 3.57 2.89 15.71
CA ILE A 148 2.38 2.06 15.75
C ILE A 148 1.47 2.41 16.94
N SER A 149 1.70 3.54 17.60
CA SER A 149 0.89 3.98 18.72
C SER A 149 -0.46 4.54 18.27
N TYR A 150 -1.51 4.33 19.05
CA TYR A 150 -2.82 4.89 18.78
C TYR A 150 -2.85 6.41 18.99
N SER A 151 -3.50 7.12 18.07
CA SER A 151 -3.86 8.53 18.24
C SER A 151 -5.08 8.89 17.38
N GLU A 152 -6.05 9.58 17.94
CA GLU A 152 -7.21 10.10 17.20
C GLU A 152 -6.84 11.07 16.06
N LYS A 153 -5.60 11.59 16.09
CA LYS A 153 -5.09 12.51 15.07
C LYS A 153 -4.36 11.80 13.93
N LYS A 154 -4.14 10.50 14.06
CA LYS A 154 -3.53 9.69 13.00
C LYS A 154 -4.58 9.33 11.95
N LEU A 155 -4.14 9.25 10.70
CA LEU A 155 -4.94 8.60 9.65
C LEU A 155 -5.12 7.11 10.00
N PRO A 156 -6.33 6.55 9.85
CA PRO A 156 -6.60 5.14 10.13
C PRO A 156 -6.06 4.25 9.00
N THR A 157 -4.74 4.20 8.87
CA THR A 157 -4.05 3.43 7.84
C THR A 157 -2.64 3.07 8.29
N GLY A 158 -2.08 2.01 7.69
CA GLY A 158 -0.66 1.70 7.76
C GLY A 158 0.04 2.06 6.45
N TYR A 159 1.30 2.39 6.52
CA TYR A 159 2.19 2.54 5.37
C TYR A 159 3.65 2.51 5.79
N THR A 160 4.50 2.07 4.86
CA THR A 160 5.95 2.18 4.96
C THR A 160 6.44 3.31 4.06
N SER A 161 7.26 4.19 4.61
CA SER A 161 7.83 5.33 3.88
C SER A 161 9.34 5.37 4.04
N TYR A 162 10.04 5.74 2.96
CA TYR A 162 11.49 5.89 3.00
C TYR A 162 11.88 7.30 3.46
N LEU A 163 12.65 7.38 4.52
CA LEU A 163 13.16 8.63 5.06
C LEU A 163 14.50 8.98 4.38
N TYR A 164 14.44 9.61 3.23
CA TYR A 164 15.61 9.92 2.39
C TYR A 164 16.75 10.63 3.11
N SER A 165 16.44 11.51 4.07
CA SER A 165 17.47 12.23 4.84
C SER A 165 18.25 11.35 5.81
N PHE A 166 17.71 10.19 6.14
CA PHE A 166 18.29 9.23 7.10
C PHE A 166 18.68 7.93 6.42
N ASP A 167 18.34 7.76 5.15
CA ASP A 167 18.60 6.57 4.34
C ASP A 167 18.01 5.28 4.95
N VAL A 168 16.80 5.38 5.52
CA VAL A 168 16.10 4.25 6.16
C VAL A 168 14.61 4.27 5.86
N PRO A 169 13.95 3.11 5.76
CA PRO A 169 12.51 3.01 5.78
C PRO A 169 11.95 3.21 7.20
N PHE A 170 10.68 3.60 7.28
CA PHE A 170 9.95 3.83 8.53
C PHE A 170 8.52 3.32 8.39
N ILE A 171 8.06 2.55 9.37
CA ILE A 171 6.68 2.04 9.42
C ILE A 171 5.82 2.97 10.24
N PHE A 172 4.72 3.40 9.65
CA PHE A 172 3.65 4.11 10.34
C PHE A 172 2.38 3.27 10.32
N ASN A 173 1.73 3.10 11.47
CA ASN A 173 0.44 2.43 11.57
C ASN A 173 -0.44 3.09 12.65
N CYS A 174 -1.77 3.07 12.43
CA CYS A 174 -2.76 3.45 13.43
C CYS A 174 -3.49 2.18 13.86
N PRO A 175 -3.22 1.63 15.05
CA PRO A 175 -3.76 0.35 15.48
C PRO A 175 -5.27 0.42 15.74
N TYR A 176 -5.93 -0.72 15.54
CA TYR A 176 -7.38 -0.91 15.72
C TYR A 176 -7.72 -1.68 17.01
N ASP A 177 -6.71 -2.01 17.82
CA ASP A 177 -6.84 -2.91 18.96
C ASP A 177 -7.47 -4.26 18.55
N SER A 178 -6.98 -4.82 17.46
CA SER A 178 -7.49 -6.04 16.84
C SER A 178 -6.38 -6.89 16.22
N TYR A 179 -6.72 -8.12 15.82
CA TYR A 179 -5.80 -9.00 15.11
C TYR A 179 -5.19 -8.34 13.84
N ALA A 180 -5.88 -7.36 13.26
CA ALA A 180 -5.37 -6.62 12.11
C ALA A 180 -4.02 -5.93 12.42
N ASP A 181 -3.79 -5.51 13.66
CA ASP A 181 -2.54 -4.83 14.03
C ASP A 181 -1.30 -5.70 13.83
N TYR A 182 -1.43 -7.02 14.01
CA TYR A 182 -0.37 -7.97 13.69
C TYR A 182 -0.17 -8.09 12.18
N THR A 183 -1.27 -8.29 11.43
CA THR A 183 -1.19 -8.48 9.98
C THR A 183 -0.67 -7.25 9.27
N ASP A 184 -1.09 -6.07 9.70
CA ASP A 184 -0.64 -4.79 9.16
C ASP A 184 0.86 -4.58 9.43
N MET A 185 1.34 -4.88 10.64
CA MET A 185 2.75 -4.78 10.95
C MET A 185 3.62 -5.71 10.09
N PHE A 186 3.19 -6.95 9.88
CA PHE A 186 3.89 -7.89 9.00
C PHE A 186 3.83 -7.47 7.54
N HIS A 187 2.70 -6.88 7.10
CA HIS A 187 2.55 -6.35 5.75
C HIS A 187 3.51 -5.19 5.50
N GLU A 188 3.51 -4.20 6.40
CA GLU A 188 4.37 -3.02 6.29
C GLU A 188 5.85 -3.37 6.43
N PHE A 189 6.19 -4.34 7.29
CA PHE A 189 7.55 -4.86 7.36
C PHE A 189 7.98 -5.57 6.07
N GLY A 190 7.05 -6.13 5.32
CA GLY A 190 7.33 -6.69 3.99
C GLY A 190 7.75 -5.64 2.96
N HIS A 191 7.36 -4.38 3.15
CA HIS A 191 7.79 -3.24 2.35
C HIS A 191 9.11 -2.61 2.86
N TRP A 192 9.39 -2.81 4.14
CA TRP A 192 10.57 -2.27 4.84
C TRP A 192 11.86 -2.96 4.39
#